data_1721a3e74db25288caeda2a742a4d8a3
#
_entry.id   1721a3e74db25288caeda2a742a4d8a3
#
_cell.length_a   1.000
_cell.length_b   1.000
_cell.length_c   1.000
_cell.angle_alpha   90.00
_cell.angle_beta   90.00
_cell.angle_gamma   90.00
#
_symmetry.space_group_name_H-M   'P 1'
#
loop_
_entity.id
_entity.type
_entity.pdbx_description
1 polymer ?
#
loop_
_entity_poly.entity_id
_entity_poly.type
_entity_poly.pdbx_seq_one_letter_code
_entity_poly.pdbx_strand_id
1 'polypeptide(L)'
;MDRKILIVVENLPVPFDTRVWQEATTLAANGYTVSVICPIGKGYDKEYEFLQGVHVYRHKLPKDGNGALGYAREYGTALWHEYRLARKCYKEVGFDCIHGCNPPDDIWMIARLFKKKGVDYIFDHHDICPELYEAKFGKTASMFYKSQLWLERQTYKHCKFAFVTNESYKKIAIERGGMKAEDVFVLRSGPKLERLKIQEPKSEIKRGKKFMVGYLGVIGQQEGIEYLLKAAKYIKELPGHNDVFWGIVGGGPDLERMKKLCHEMGLDDIVEFTGRVPDQKLLDYLNTADVCVNCDEYNAMNDKSTMNKVLEYMALGKPLVQFDLTEGRYSAQDASLYAEHNDANDMARKILELLDNPEKRKWMGEYGRNRVINELGWEHTSKALLEGYDKYFRSRGK
;
A
#
# COMPACT_ATOMS: atom_id res chain seq x y z
N MET A 1 4.69 -32.99 6.87
CA MET A 1 5.03 -32.29 8.13
C MET A 1 4.30 -30.96 8.14
N ASP A 2 3.85 -30.56 9.30
CA ASP A 2 3.04 -29.35 9.45
C ASP A 2 3.95 -28.11 9.30
N ARG A 3 3.64 -27.22 8.34
CA ARG A 3 4.41 -26.00 8.04
C ARG A 3 3.69 -24.81 8.68
N LYS A 4 4.26 -24.24 9.73
CA LYS A 4 3.60 -23.27 10.59
C LYS A 4 4.23 -21.90 10.51
N ILE A 5 3.44 -20.87 10.26
CA ILE A 5 3.89 -19.50 10.06
C ILE A 5 3.14 -18.58 11.02
N LEU A 6 3.87 -17.72 11.72
CA LEU A 6 3.30 -16.59 12.46
C LEU A 6 3.60 -15.30 11.70
N ILE A 7 2.56 -14.61 11.24
CA ILE A 7 2.67 -13.26 10.67
C ILE A 7 2.44 -12.23 11.77
N VAL A 8 3.26 -11.19 11.83
CA VAL A 8 3.14 -10.09 12.80
C VAL A 8 3.07 -8.78 12.04
N VAL A 9 2.02 -8.01 12.27
CA VAL A 9 1.80 -6.67 11.69
C VAL A 9 1.28 -5.75 12.79
N GLU A 10 1.96 -4.59 13.00
CA GLU A 10 1.66 -3.68 14.10
C GLU A 10 0.66 -2.58 13.73
N ASN A 11 0.67 -2.11 12.49
CA ASN A 11 0.00 -0.87 12.11
C ASN A 11 -1.49 -1.00 11.81
N LEU A 12 -1.94 -2.15 11.30
CA LEU A 12 -3.33 -2.36 10.87
C LEU A 12 -3.86 -3.74 11.25
N PRO A 13 -5.15 -3.84 11.64
CA PRO A 13 -5.78 -5.15 11.88
C PRO A 13 -6.03 -5.91 10.57
N VAL A 14 -5.99 -7.25 10.62
CA VAL A 14 -6.51 -8.08 9.53
C VAL A 14 -7.97 -8.47 9.83
N PRO A 15 -8.82 -8.62 8.80
CA PRO A 15 -8.64 -8.53 7.33
C PRO A 15 -8.54 -7.12 6.73
N PHE A 16 -8.54 -6.05 7.55
CA PHE A 16 -8.50 -4.68 7.05
C PHE A 16 -7.22 -4.36 6.28
N ASP A 17 -6.06 -4.84 6.77
CA ASP A 17 -4.83 -4.87 5.97
C ASP A 17 -5.00 -5.94 4.87
N THR A 18 -5.30 -5.46 3.67
CA THR A 18 -5.62 -6.34 2.54
C THR A 18 -4.41 -7.13 2.06
N ARG A 19 -3.18 -6.58 2.14
CA ARG A 19 -1.96 -7.27 1.73
C ARG A 19 -1.68 -8.44 2.67
N VAL A 20 -1.57 -8.18 3.95
CA VAL A 20 -1.31 -9.22 4.97
C VAL A 20 -2.41 -10.28 4.96
N TRP A 21 -3.66 -9.87 4.75
CA TRP A 21 -4.77 -10.80 4.67
C TRP A 21 -4.72 -11.70 3.43
N GLN A 22 -4.32 -11.15 2.27
CA GLN A 22 -4.11 -11.92 1.05
C GLN A 22 -2.99 -12.95 1.23
N GLU A 23 -1.88 -12.56 1.84
CA GLU A 23 -0.78 -13.47 2.15
C GLU A 23 -1.19 -14.59 3.09
N ALA A 24 -1.81 -14.24 4.23
CA ALA A 24 -2.25 -15.21 5.22
C ALA A 24 -3.25 -16.24 4.66
N THR A 25 -4.26 -15.77 3.92
CA THR A 25 -5.28 -16.65 3.32
C THR A 25 -4.72 -17.48 2.17
N THR A 26 -3.79 -16.95 1.38
CA THR A 26 -3.12 -17.71 0.32
C THR A 26 -2.27 -18.84 0.91
N LEU A 27 -1.49 -18.56 1.94
CA LEU A 27 -0.71 -19.59 2.63
C LEU A 27 -1.62 -20.65 3.25
N ALA A 28 -2.69 -20.25 3.95
CA ALA A 28 -3.64 -21.19 4.54
C ALA A 28 -4.30 -22.09 3.49
N ALA A 29 -4.71 -21.54 2.35
CA ALA A 29 -5.28 -22.29 1.22
C ALA A 29 -4.27 -23.26 0.57
N ASN A 30 -2.97 -23.05 0.76
CA ASN A 30 -1.90 -23.90 0.25
C ASN A 30 -1.33 -24.86 1.33
N GLY A 31 -2.08 -25.12 2.40
CA GLY A 31 -1.76 -26.15 3.38
C GLY A 31 -0.79 -25.74 4.48
N TYR A 32 -0.53 -24.42 4.65
CA TYR A 32 0.22 -23.91 5.79
C TYR A 32 -0.72 -23.66 6.97
N THR A 33 -0.26 -23.93 8.19
CA THR A 33 -0.94 -23.44 9.40
C THR A 33 -0.50 -22.01 9.66
N VAL A 34 -1.42 -21.06 9.51
CA VAL A 34 -1.11 -19.63 9.59
C VAL A 34 -1.75 -19.01 10.82
N SER A 35 -0.95 -18.26 11.57
CA SER A 35 -1.40 -17.38 12.65
C SER A 35 -1.01 -15.95 12.33
N VAL A 36 -1.88 -14.98 12.68
CA VAL A 36 -1.59 -13.54 12.53
C VAL A 36 -1.71 -12.86 13.88
N ILE A 37 -0.74 -12.02 14.24
CA ILE A 37 -0.83 -11.08 15.35
C ILE A 37 -0.96 -9.68 14.76
N CYS A 38 -1.99 -8.93 15.19
CA CYS A 38 -2.26 -7.58 14.70
C CYS A 38 -2.98 -6.74 15.78
N PRO A 39 -3.15 -5.42 15.59
CA PRO A 39 -3.92 -4.60 16.51
C PRO A 39 -5.43 -4.83 16.41
N ILE A 40 -6.16 -4.42 17.46
CA ILE A 40 -7.60 -4.17 17.44
C ILE A 40 -7.88 -2.85 16.73
N GLY A 41 -8.97 -2.75 15.98
CA GLY A 41 -9.41 -1.51 15.36
C GLY A 41 -10.20 -1.71 14.07
N LYS A 42 -10.68 -0.62 13.50
CA LYS A 42 -11.41 -0.63 12.21
C LYS A 42 -12.62 -1.58 12.17
N GLY A 43 -13.25 -1.84 13.32
CA GLY A 43 -14.37 -2.78 13.45
C GLY A 43 -13.98 -4.22 13.75
N TYR A 44 -12.69 -4.50 13.94
CA TYR A 44 -12.16 -5.83 14.28
C TYR A 44 -11.70 -5.84 15.74
N ASP A 45 -12.66 -6.06 16.67
CA ASP A 45 -12.45 -5.84 18.10
C ASP A 45 -12.27 -7.13 18.92
N LYS A 46 -12.51 -8.32 18.32
CA LYS A 46 -12.31 -9.60 19.00
C LYS A 46 -10.82 -9.89 19.18
N GLU A 47 -10.41 -10.26 20.39
CA GLU A 47 -9.02 -10.59 20.72
C GLU A 47 -8.52 -11.84 20.00
N TYR A 48 -9.42 -12.79 19.68
CA TYR A 48 -9.12 -14.00 18.92
C TYR A 48 -10.26 -14.37 18.01
N GLU A 49 -9.93 -14.78 16.79
CA GLU A 49 -10.86 -15.36 15.81
C GLU A 49 -10.14 -16.40 14.95
N PHE A 50 -10.88 -17.38 14.44
CA PHE A 50 -10.44 -18.27 13.39
C PHE A 50 -11.22 -17.94 12.12
N LEU A 51 -10.55 -17.35 11.11
CA LEU A 51 -11.18 -16.83 9.90
C LEU A 51 -10.49 -17.39 8.65
N GLN A 52 -11.24 -18.00 7.74
CA GLN A 52 -10.72 -18.51 6.46
C GLN A 52 -9.44 -19.36 6.60
N GLY A 53 -9.35 -20.19 7.65
CA GLY A 53 -8.21 -21.05 7.91
C GLY A 53 -7.04 -20.38 8.65
N VAL A 54 -7.20 -19.13 9.08
CA VAL A 54 -6.16 -18.33 9.75
C VAL A 54 -6.54 -18.08 11.21
N HIS A 55 -5.60 -18.33 12.14
CA HIS A 55 -5.71 -17.95 13.54
C HIS A 55 -5.35 -16.48 13.74
N VAL A 56 -6.27 -15.63 14.11
CA VAL A 56 -6.05 -14.19 14.28
C VAL A 56 -6.06 -13.82 15.76
N TYR A 57 -4.93 -13.31 16.25
CA TYR A 57 -4.76 -12.81 17.62
C TYR A 57 -4.62 -11.30 17.58
N ARG A 58 -5.41 -10.57 18.36
CA ARG A 58 -5.36 -9.10 18.37
C ARG A 58 -5.03 -8.54 19.74
N HIS A 59 -4.33 -7.41 19.74
CA HIS A 59 -4.03 -6.63 20.95
C HIS A 59 -4.47 -5.17 20.79
N LYS A 60 -4.64 -4.50 21.93
CA LYS A 60 -4.91 -3.07 21.94
C LYS A 60 -3.64 -2.31 21.56
N LEU A 61 -3.75 -1.35 20.66
CA LEU A 61 -2.66 -0.39 20.43
C LEU A 61 -2.54 0.53 21.65
N PRO A 62 -1.31 0.88 22.05
CA PRO A 62 -1.11 2.00 22.97
C PRO A 62 -1.67 3.27 22.35
N LYS A 63 -2.01 4.25 23.20
CA LYS A 63 -2.42 5.59 22.72
C LYS A 63 -1.24 6.26 22.03
N ASP A 64 -1.52 6.98 20.94
CA ASP A 64 -0.52 7.71 20.17
C ASP A 64 0.42 8.51 21.06
N GLY A 65 1.70 8.28 20.90
CA GLY A 65 2.76 8.96 21.64
C GLY A 65 3.14 10.28 20.98
N ASN A 66 3.25 11.36 21.77
CA ASN A 66 3.79 12.63 21.29
C ASN A 66 5.30 12.73 21.59
N GLY A 67 6.10 13.04 20.56
CA GLY A 67 7.55 13.21 20.68
C GLY A 67 8.33 11.89 20.78
N ALA A 68 9.66 11.97 20.80
CA ALA A 68 10.55 10.81 20.75
C ALA A 68 10.34 9.78 21.88
N LEU A 69 10.10 10.26 23.11
CA LEU A 69 9.81 9.39 24.26
C LEU A 69 8.43 8.74 24.16
N GLY A 70 7.44 9.45 23.58
CA GLY A 70 6.11 8.92 23.31
C GLY A 70 6.17 7.77 22.31
N TYR A 71 6.86 7.95 21.21
CA TYR A 71 7.08 6.91 20.21
C TYR A 71 7.84 5.70 20.77
N ALA A 72 8.92 5.91 21.52
CA ALA A 72 9.67 4.81 22.13
C ALA A 72 8.80 3.98 23.10
N ARG A 73 7.89 4.62 23.84
CA ARG A 73 6.94 3.95 24.75
C ARG A 73 5.88 3.19 23.95
N GLU A 74 5.38 3.78 22.88
CA GLU A 74 4.39 3.17 21.98
C GLU A 74 4.93 1.90 21.36
N TYR A 75 6.06 1.97 20.65
CA TYR A 75 6.71 0.80 20.04
C TYR A 75 7.10 -0.25 21.10
N GLY A 76 7.69 0.15 22.22
CA GLY A 76 8.04 -0.80 23.29
C GLY A 76 6.81 -1.51 23.89
N THR A 77 5.67 -0.84 23.99
CA THR A 77 4.43 -1.43 24.49
C THR A 77 3.80 -2.37 23.46
N ALA A 78 3.80 -1.98 22.19
CA ALA A 78 3.30 -2.82 21.09
C ALA A 78 4.14 -4.11 20.99
N LEU A 79 5.46 -3.98 20.92
CA LEU A 79 6.39 -5.11 20.88
C LEU A 79 6.22 -6.08 22.08
N TRP A 80 5.91 -5.56 23.27
CA TRP A 80 5.63 -6.40 24.44
C TRP A 80 4.29 -7.15 24.32
N HIS A 81 3.23 -6.50 23.80
CA HIS A 81 1.95 -7.16 23.55
C HIS A 81 2.08 -8.26 22.49
N GLU A 82 2.77 -7.97 21.40
CA GLU A 82 3.06 -8.92 20.33
C GLU A 82 3.87 -10.10 20.83
N TYR A 83 4.91 -9.85 21.63
CA TYR A 83 5.68 -10.94 22.25
C TYR A 83 4.82 -11.83 23.16
N ARG A 84 3.93 -11.24 23.97
CA ARG A 84 3.01 -12.02 24.80
C ARG A 84 2.07 -12.89 23.95
N LEU A 85 1.52 -12.33 22.89
CA LEU A 85 0.67 -13.07 21.96
C LEU A 85 1.46 -14.13 21.18
N ALA A 86 2.69 -13.84 20.76
CA ALA A 86 3.56 -14.81 20.12
C ALA A 86 3.85 -15.99 21.07
N ARG A 87 4.08 -15.75 22.36
CA ARG A 87 4.21 -16.83 23.36
C ARG A 87 2.94 -17.66 23.52
N LYS A 88 1.77 -17.03 23.51
CA LYS A 88 0.47 -17.70 23.56
C LYS A 88 0.28 -18.54 22.30
N CYS A 89 0.43 -17.95 21.13
CA CYS A 89 0.32 -18.63 19.84
C CYS A 89 1.30 -19.83 19.74
N TYR A 90 2.55 -19.66 20.20
CA TYR A 90 3.52 -20.75 20.19
C TYR A 90 3.11 -21.96 21.03
N LYS A 91 2.42 -21.74 22.15
CA LYS A 91 1.91 -22.82 23.00
C LYS A 91 0.64 -23.49 22.42
N GLU A 92 -0.23 -22.73 21.78
CA GLU A 92 -1.53 -23.19 21.29
C GLU A 92 -1.44 -23.82 19.89
N VAL A 93 -0.69 -23.21 18.99
CA VAL A 93 -0.58 -23.59 17.57
C VAL A 93 0.84 -24.01 17.22
N GLY A 94 1.85 -23.27 17.71
CA GLY A 94 3.24 -23.38 17.31
C GLY A 94 3.53 -22.64 16.00
N PHE A 95 4.80 -22.33 15.74
CA PHE A 95 5.28 -21.79 14.47
C PHE A 95 6.75 -22.09 14.25
N ASP A 96 7.16 -22.22 12.98
CA ASP A 96 8.50 -22.49 12.52
C ASP A 96 9.28 -21.21 12.21
N CYS A 97 8.54 -20.16 11.84
CA CYS A 97 9.08 -18.83 11.55
C CYS A 97 8.10 -17.73 11.94
N ILE A 98 8.68 -16.54 12.14
CA ILE A 98 7.93 -15.27 12.28
C ILE A 98 8.16 -14.48 11.01
N HIS A 99 7.07 -14.14 10.32
CA HIS A 99 7.00 -13.26 9.19
C HIS A 99 6.62 -11.87 9.69
N GLY A 100 7.57 -10.96 9.76
CA GLY A 100 7.36 -9.59 10.26
C GLY A 100 7.13 -8.62 9.12
N CYS A 101 5.98 -7.94 9.16
CA CYS A 101 5.58 -6.90 8.21
C CYS A 101 5.91 -5.53 8.79
N ASN A 102 6.75 -4.74 8.12
CA ASN A 102 7.01 -3.37 8.57
C ASN A 102 5.98 -2.37 8.02
N PRO A 103 5.87 -1.15 8.56
CA PRO A 103 6.50 -0.67 9.78
C PRO A 103 5.91 -1.30 11.05
N PRO A 104 6.68 -1.38 12.16
CA PRO A 104 8.05 -0.95 12.39
C PRO A 104 9.12 -2.01 12.01
N ASP A 105 10.38 -1.58 11.95
CA ASP A 105 11.53 -2.44 11.65
C ASP A 105 12.15 -3.09 12.90
N ASP A 106 11.35 -3.50 13.89
CA ASP A 106 11.83 -4.06 15.16
C ASP A 106 11.27 -5.46 15.51
N ILE A 107 10.33 -5.98 14.74
CA ILE A 107 9.69 -7.30 14.94
C ILE A 107 10.72 -8.46 15.01
N TRP A 108 11.89 -8.32 14.36
CA TRP A 108 12.99 -9.27 14.50
C TRP A 108 13.41 -9.52 15.95
N MET A 109 13.18 -8.55 16.85
CA MET A 109 13.50 -8.70 18.27
C MET A 109 12.65 -9.80 18.91
N ILE A 110 11.39 -9.94 18.51
CA ILE A 110 10.50 -11.01 18.94
C ILE A 110 11.06 -12.36 18.46
N ALA A 111 11.39 -12.47 17.16
CA ALA A 111 11.92 -13.69 16.58
C ALA A 111 13.20 -14.15 17.28
N ARG A 112 14.07 -13.20 17.66
CA ARG A 112 15.30 -13.48 18.38
C ARG A 112 15.06 -14.19 19.72
N LEU A 113 13.94 -13.90 20.42
CA LEU A 113 13.58 -14.57 21.67
C LEU A 113 13.16 -16.03 21.47
N PHE A 114 12.74 -16.40 20.26
CA PHE A 114 12.40 -17.77 19.88
C PHE A 114 13.54 -18.52 19.16
N LYS A 115 14.68 -17.89 18.91
CA LYS A 115 15.80 -18.48 18.16
C LYS A 115 16.26 -19.83 18.75
N LYS A 116 16.32 -19.94 20.08
CA LYS A 116 16.69 -21.22 20.76
C LYS A 116 15.68 -22.35 20.55
N LYS A 117 14.46 -22.01 20.08
CA LYS A 117 13.39 -22.97 19.74
C LYS A 117 13.39 -23.34 18.25
N GLY A 118 14.40 -22.89 17.50
CA GLY A 118 14.53 -23.16 16.07
C GLY A 118 13.62 -22.32 15.19
N VAL A 119 13.06 -21.21 15.72
CA VAL A 119 12.22 -20.28 14.95
C VAL A 119 13.11 -19.29 14.20
N ASP A 120 12.88 -19.15 12.90
CA ASP A 120 13.54 -18.20 12.03
C ASP A 120 12.71 -16.92 11.85
N TYR A 121 13.36 -15.86 11.36
CA TYR A 121 12.71 -14.60 10.99
C TYR A 121 12.68 -14.43 9.48
N ILE A 122 11.54 -13.98 8.95
CA ILE A 122 11.30 -13.64 7.55
C ILE A 122 10.83 -12.21 7.54
N PHE A 123 11.38 -11.39 6.67
CA PHE A 123 11.02 -9.97 6.59
C PHE A 123 10.11 -9.72 5.38
N ASP A 124 8.98 -9.08 5.61
CA ASP A 124 8.13 -8.53 4.55
C ASP A 124 8.21 -7.00 4.58
N HIS A 125 8.92 -6.46 3.60
CA HIS A 125 9.31 -5.07 3.51
C HIS A 125 8.23 -4.28 2.74
N HIS A 126 7.29 -3.69 3.48
CA HIS A 126 6.20 -2.90 2.91
C HIS A 126 6.57 -1.44 2.69
N ASP A 127 7.30 -0.84 3.63
CA ASP A 127 7.64 0.58 3.65
C ASP A 127 9.13 0.82 3.90
N ILE A 128 9.74 1.72 3.12
CA ILE A 128 11.10 2.19 3.34
C ILE A 128 11.09 3.28 4.42
N CYS A 129 11.12 2.85 5.70
CA CYS A 129 10.98 3.71 6.87
C CYS A 129 11.95 4.91 6.90
N PRO A 130 13.22 4.79 6.49
CA PRO A 130 14.12 5.93 6.40
C PRO A 130 13.65 7.00 5.42
N GLU A 131 13.26 6.61 4.20
CA GLU A 131 12.76 7.52 3.17
C GLU A 131 11.39 8.11 3.55
N LEU A 132 10.53 7.34 4.22
CA LEU A 132 9.26 7.82 4.76
C LEU A 132 9.49 8.93 5.80
N TYR A 133 10.49 8.76 6.67
CA TYR A 133 10.87 9.79 7.62
C TYR A 133 11.41 11.05 6.92
N GLU A 134 12.26 10.86 5.91
CA GLU A 134 12.79 11.96 5.10
C GLU A 134 11.67 12.75 4.43
N ALA A 135 10.72 12.06 3.78
CA ALA A 135 9.58 12.68 3.12
C ALA A 135 8.69 13.48 4.08
N LYS A 136 8.50 13.00 5.32
CA LYS A 136 7.68 13.71 6.32
C LYS A 136 8.38 14.89 7.01
N PHE A 137 9.68 14.80 7.23
CA PHE A 137 10.40 15.75 8.10
C PHE A 137 11.57 16.44 7.43
N GLY A 138 12.00 16.03 6.23
CA GLY A 138 13.11 16.64 5.49
C GLY A 138 14.48 16.54 6.19
N LYS A 139 14.66 15.62 7.16
CA LYS A 139 15.81 15.59 8.08
C LYS A 139 16.61 14.30 7.99
N THR A 140 17.46 14.15 6.98
CA THR A 140 18.32 12.97 6.79
C THR A 140 19.51 12.91 7.75
N ALA A 141 19.92 14.03 8.37
CA ALA A 141 21.03 14.08 9.30
C ALA A 141 20.64 13.81 10.77
N SER A 142 19.36 13.64 11.08
CA SER A 142 18.87 13.45 12.45
C SER A 142 19.30 12.10 13.04
N MET A 143 19.44 12.04 14.37
CA MET A 143 19.66 10.76 15.07
C MET A 143 18.53 9.77 14.83
N PHE A 144 17.31 10.26 14.64
CA PHE A 144 16.15 9.42 14.39
C PHE A 144 16.23 8.76 13.00
N TYR A 145 16.61 9.51 11.96
CA TYR A 145 16.85 8.93 10.63
C TYR A 145 17.93 7.84 10.67
N LYS A 146 19.04 8.10 11.40
CA LYS A 146 20.10 7.10 11.58
C LYS A 146 19.63 5.88 12.35
N SER A 147 18.71 6.03 13.30
CA SER A 147 18.11 4.90 14.01
C SER A 147 17.22 4.06 13.10
N GLN A 148 16.46 4.67 12.19
CA GLN A 148 15.67 3.94 11.19
C GLN A 148 16.58 3.11 10.26
N LEU A 149 17.66 3.70 9.74
CA LEU A 149 18.66 2.96 8.95
C LEU A 149 19.31 1.80 9.73
N TRP A 150 19.54 1.99 11.02
CA TRP A 150 20.10 0.93 11.87
C TRP A 150 19.08 -0.19 12.08
N LEU A 151 17.83 0.12 12.40
CA LEU A 151 16.75 -0.85 12.56
C LEU A 151 16.54 -1.66 11.28
N GLU A 152 16.43 -1.00 10.13
CA GLU A 152 16.33 -1.67 8.83
C GLU A 152 17.49 -2.65 8.59
N ARG A 153 18.73 -2.23 8.86
CA ARG A 153 19.91 -3.13 8.74
C ARG A 153 19.83 -4.31 9.70
N GLN A 154 19.35 -4.10 10.93
CA GLN A 154 19.18 -5.21 11.86
C GLN A 154 18.10 -6.18 11.40
N THR A 155 17.01 -5.67 10.84
CA THR A 155 15.93 -6.47 10.27
C THR A 155 16.46 -7.39 9.18
N TYR A 156 17.18 -6.87 8.19
CA TYR A 156 17.80 -7.68 7.15
C TYR A 156 18.85 -8.65 7.68
N LYS A 157 19.67 -8.23 8.63
CA LYS A 157 20.70 -9.09 9.23
C LYS A 157 20.12 -10.32 9.95
N HIS A 158 18.91 -10.22 10.48
CA HIS A 158 18.30 -11.30 11.26
C HIS A 158 17.34 -12.16 10.44
N CYS A 159 16.90 -11.72 9.24
CA CYS A 159 16.01 -12.52 8.41
C CYS A 159 16.76 -13.62 7.63
N LYS A 160 16.03 -14.69 7.31
CA LYS A 160 16.50 -15.79 6.45
C LYS A 160 16.35 -15.46 4.97
N PHE A 161 15.23 -14.83 4.64
CA PHE A 161 14.92 -14.28 3.34
C PHE A 161 13.91 -13.15 3.51
N ALA A 162 13.73 -12.33 2.47
CA ALA A 162 12.81 -11.21 2.51
C ALA A 162 11.84 -11.24 1.33
N PHE A 163 10.60 -10.82 1.60
CA PHE A 163 9.70 -10.33 0.58
C PHE A 163 9.84 -8.81 0.48
N VAL A 164 9.71 -8.29 -0.72
CA VAL A 164 9.77 -6.86 -1.01
C VAL A 164 8.71 -6.49 -2.05
N THR A 165 8.18 -5.29 -1.99
CA THR A 165 7.05 -4.90 -2.84
C THR A 165 7.39 -4.72 -4.32
N ASN A 166 8.67 -4.48 -4.66
CA ASN A 166 9.11 -4.18 -6.02
C ASN A 166 10.63 -4.31 -6.21
N GLU A 167 11.12 -4.06 -7.42
CA GLU A 167 12.54 -4.16 -7.75
C GLU A 167 13.39 -3.05 -7.09
N SER A 168 12.83 -1.86 -6.88
CA SER A 168 13.51 -0.78 -6.16
C SER A 168 13.78 -1.17 -4.69
N TYR A 169 12.82 -1.82 -4.03
CA TYR A 169 13.01 -2.34 -2.67
C TYR A 169 13.95 -3.56 -2.65
N LYS A 170 13.91 -4.40 -3.69
CA LYS A 170 14.89 -5.49 -3.84
C LYS A 170 16.31 -4.95 -3.92
N LYS A 171 16.52 -3.88 -4.67
CA LYS A 171 17.82 -3.20 -4.73
C LYS A 171 18.26 -2.68 -3.35
N ILE A 172 17.33 -2.09 -2.57
CA ILE A 172 17.60 -1.66 -1.19
C ILE A 172 17.99 -2.84 -0.30
N ALA A 173 17.26 -3.96 -0.39
CA ALA A 173 17.56 -5.16 0.39
C ALA A 173 18.97 -5.71 0.11
N ILE A 174 19.40 -5.68 -1.16
CA ILE A 174 20.72 -6.15 -1.58
C ILE A 174 21.82 -5.14 -1.21
N GLU A 175 21.69 -3.88 -1.65
CA GLU A 175 22.77 -2.89 -1.55
C GLU A 175 22.91 -2.33 -0.12
N ARG A 176 21.78 -2.04 0.55
CA ARG A 176 21.76 -1.44 1.89
C ARG A 176 21.59 -2.48 2.99
N GLY A 177 20.76 -3.49 2.73
CA GLY A 177 20.51 -4.60 3.67
C GLY A 177 21.57 -5.69 3.65
N GLY A 178 22.38 -5.79 2.58
CA GLY A 178 23.43 -6.80 2.42
C GLY A 178 22.90 -8.21 2.15
N MET A 179 21.67 -8.34 1.67
CA MET A 179 21.07 -9.63 1.34
C MET A 179 21.58 -10.16 0.00
N LYS A 180 21.56 -11.49 -0.14
CA LYS A 180 21.81 -12.12 -1.44
C LYS A 180 20.55 -12.00 -2.31
N ALA A 181 20.73 -11.78 -3.61
CA ALA A 181 19.62 -11.60 -4.55
C ALA A 181 18.66 -12.81 -4.60
N GLU A 182 19.19 -14.01 -4.40
CA GLU A 182 18.43 -15.28 -4.36
C GLU A 182 17.56 -15.46 -3.11
N ASP A 183 17.80 -14.65 -2.07
CA ASP A 183 17.04 -14.66 -0.82
C ASP A 183 16.08 -13.47 -0.71
N VAL A 184 15.87 -12.73 -1.81
CA VAL A 184 14.93 -11.60 -1.88
C VAL A 184 13.90 -11.84 -2.98
N PHE A 185 12.65 -12.02 -2.58
CA PHE A 185 11.51 -12.29 -3.47
C PHE A 185 10.68 -11.04 -3.66
N VAL A 186 10.38 -10.69 -4.92
CA VAL A 186 9.49 -9.57 -5.22
C VAL A 186 8.03 -10.04 -5.14
N LEU A 187 7.35 -9.60 -4.10
CA LEU A 187 5.95 -9.87 -3.82
C LEU A 187 5.14 -8.57 -3.95
N ARG A 188 4.62 -8.28 -5.14
CA ARG A 188 3.81 -7.08 -5.36
C ARG A 188 2.43 -7.23 -4.72
N SER A 189 1.86 -6.12 -4.24
CA SER A 189 0.49 -6.05 -3.73
C SER A 189 -0.53 -6.09 -4.88
N GLY A 190 -0.58 -7.21 -5.59
CA GLY A 190 -1.50 -7.38 -6.72
C GLY A 190 -2.97 -7.29 -6.27
N PRO A 191 -3.83 -6.59 -7.01
CA PRO A 191 -5.25 -6.52 -6.68
C PRO A 191 -5.94 -7.86 -6.92
N LYS A 192 -6.96 -8.15 -6.09
CA LYS A 192 -7.92 -9.24 -6.35
C LYS A 192 -9.03 -8.73 -7.26
N LEU A 193 -9.15 -9.29 -8.45
CA LEU A 193 -10.17 -8.89 -9.44
C LEU A 193 -11.60 -9.14 -8.97
N GLU A 194 -11.79 -10.10 -8.07
CA GLU A 194 -13.10 -10.38 -7.46
C GLU A 194 -13.66 -9.18 -6.68
N ARG A 195 -12.79 -8.38 -6.07
CA ARG A 195 -13.18 -7.14 -5.35
C ARG A 195 -13.39 -5.97 -6.33
N LEU A 196 -12.56 -5.87 -7.37
CA LEU A 196 -12.51 -4.74 -8.30
C LEU A 196 -13.32 -5.04 -9.57
N LYS A 197 -14.65 -5.05 -9.42
CA LYS A 197 -15.57 -5.35 -10.51
C LYS A 197 -15.83 -4.12 -11.37
N ILE A 198 -15.75 -4.28 -12.68
CA ILE A 198 -16.25 -3.28 -13.62
C ILE A 198 -17.77 -3.25 -13.51
N GLN A 199 -18.31 -2.05 -13.40
CA GLN A 199 -19.73 -1.75 -13.27
C GLN A 199 -20.11 -0.59 -14.22
N GLU A 200 -21.40 -0.50 -14.53
CA GLU A 200 -21.88 0.63 -15.32
C GLU A 200 -21.65 1.97 -14.60
N PRO A 201 -21.16 2.99 -15.33
CA PRO A 201 -20.99 4.33 -14.80
C PRO A 201 -22.29 4.92 -14.26
N LYS A 202 -22.23 5.62 -13.14
CA LYS A 202 -23.36 6.33 -12.53
C LYS A 202 -23.30 7.82 -12.87
N SER A 203 -24.00 8.23 -13.91
CA SER A 203 -23.93 9.60 -14.44
C SER A 203 -24.27 10.68 -13.41
N GLU A 204 -25.13 10.36 -12.43
CA GLU A 204 -25.50 11.27 -11.34
C GLU A 204 -24.31 11.69 -10.48
N ILE A 205 -23.26 10.87 -10.39
CA ILE A 205 -22.03 11.20 -9.65
C ILE A 205 -21.30 12.37 -10.31
N LYS A 206 -21.39 12.51 -11.64
CA LYS A 206 -20.75 13.62 -12.38
C LYS A 206 -21.40 14.98 -12.12
N ARG A 207 -22.52 15.04 -11.40
CA ARG A 207 -23.25 16.27 -11.05
C ARG A 207 -23.58 17.15 -12.25
N GLY A 208 -24.00 16.55 -13.37
CA GLY A 208 -24.31 17.23 -14.61
C GLY A 208 -23.12 17.62 -15.47
N LYS A 209 -21.88 17.33 -15.04
CA LYS A 209 -20.68 17.52 -15.86
C LYS A 209 -20.50 16.38 -16.86
N LYS A 210 -19.88 16.68 -17.99
CA LYS A 210 -19.60 15.71 -19.06
C LYS A 210 -18.58 14.67 -18.65
N PHE A 211 -17.50 15.10 -17.99
CA PHE A 211 -16.38 14.28 -17.62
C PHE A 211 -16.19 14.20 -16.10
N MET A 212 -15.53 13.12 -15.67
CA MET A 212 -15.10 12.95 -14.29
C MET A 212 -13.64 12.49 -14.21
N VAL A 213 -12.86 13.17 -13.39
CA VAL A 213 -11.53 12.74 -12.96
C VAL A 213 -11.65 12.14 -11.57
N GLY A 214 -11.11 10.93 -11.40
CA GLY A 214 -11.18 10.18 -10.14
C GLY A 214 -9.82 10.06 -9.45
N TYR A 215 -9.82 10.19 -8.12
CA TYR A 215 -8.69 9.86 -7.25
C TYR A 215 -9.14 8.91 -6.15
N LEU A 216 -8.27 7.95 -5.82
CA LEU A 216 -8.44 7.05 -4.68
C LEU A 216 -7.16 7.03 -3.84
N GLY A 217 -7.28 7.20 -2.53
CA GLY A 217 -6.13 6.99 -1.64
C GLY A 217 -6.27 7.67 -0.28
N VAL A 218 -5.20 7.55 0.48
CA VAL A 218 -5.02 8.35 1.69
C VAL A 218 -4.86 9.82 1.28
N ILE A 219 -5.33 10.73 2.10
CA ILE A 219 -5.10 12.18 1.92
C ILE A 219 -4.09 12.61 2.97
N GLY A 220 -2.83 12.50 2.61
CA GLY A 220 -1.67 12.92 3.39
C GLY A 220 -0.81 13.88 2.58
N GLN A 221 0.22 14.41 3.19
CA GLN A 221 1.07 15.43 2.57
C GLN A 221 1.83 14.88 1.35
N GLN A 222 2.33 13.65 1.43
CA GLN A 222 3.13 13.01 0.37
C GLN A 222 2.31 12.54 -0.84
N GLU A 223 0.98 12.45 -0.71
CA GLU A 223 0.08 12.03 -1.80
C GLU A 223 -0.23 13.14 -2.81
N GLY A 224 0.27 14.36 -2.59
CA GLY A 224 0.27 15.42 -3.60
C GLY A 224 -1.11 15.92 -4.06
N ILE A 225 -2.16 15.81 -3.23
CA ILE A 225 -3.51 16.29 -3.58
C ILE A 225 -3.53 17.77 -3.96
N GLU A 226 -2.58 18.54 -3.46
CA GLU A 226 -2.41 19.94 -3.82
C GLU A 226 -2.13 20.12 -5.33
N TYR A 227 -1.36 19.21 -5.95
CA TYR A 227 -1.12 19.24 -7.41
C TYR A 227 -2.40 18.89 -8.17
N LEU A 228 -3.22 17.96 -7.65
CA LEU A 228 -4.51 17.64 -8.25
C LEU A 228 -5.46 18.84 -8.23
N LEU A 229 -5.53 19.57 -7.12
CA LEU A 229 -6.34 20.80 -7.01
C LEU A 229 -5.83 21.90 -7.94
N LYS A 230 -4.51 22.08 -8.07
CA LYS A 230 -3.92 23.03 -9.04
C LYS A 230 -4.26 22.64 -10.48
N ALA A 231 -4.20 21.36 -10.82
CA ALA A 231 -4.61 20.86 -12.14
C ALA A 231 -6.11 21.11 -12.40
N ALA A 232 -6.96 20.87 -11.39
CA ALA A 232 -8.39 21.14 -11.47
C ALA A 232 -8.67 22.64 -11.73
N LYS A 233 -7.98 23.52 -11.02
CA LYS A 233 -8.08 24.97 -11.21
C LYS A 233 -7.66 25.38 -12.62
N TYR A 234 -6.52 24.88 -13.08
CA TYR A 234 -6.02 25.15 -14.42
C TYR A 234 -7.04 24.76 -15.49
N ILE A 235 -7.63 23.57 -15.40
CA ILE A 235 -8.64 23.10 -16.36
C ILE A 235 -9.93 23.94 -16.28
N LYS A 236 -10.40 24.28 -15.06
CA LYS A 236 -11.58 25.10 -14.85
C LYS A 236 -11.46 26.49 -15.51
N GLU A 237 -10.26 27.07 -15.50
CA GLU A 237 -9.98 28.40 -16.04
C GLU A 237 -9.82 28.40 -17.59
N LEU A 238 -9.67 27.22 -18.21
CA LEU A 238 -9.58 27.13 -19.67
C LEU A 238 -10.94 27.28 -20.34
N PRO A 239 -11.07 28.14 -21.37
CA PRO A 239 -12.31 28.26 -22.13
C PRO A 239 -12.76 26.93 -22.72
N GLY A 240 -14.00 26.53 -22.49
CA GLY A 240 -14.58 25.29 -23.03
C GLY A 240 -14.29 24.02 -22.25
N HIS A 241 -13.52 24.07 -21.14
CA HIS A 241 -13.16 22.91 -20.34
C HIS A 241 -13.69 22.91 -18.89
N ASN A 242 -14.71 23.74 -18.59
CA ASN A 242 -15.33 23.82 -17.26
C ASN A 242 -16.33 22.68 -16.97
N ASP A 243 -16.34 21.64 -17.80
CA ASP A 243 -17.31 20.53 -17.77
C ASP A 243 -16.68 19.24 -17.20
N VAL A 244 -15.81 19.40 -16.20
CA VAL A 244 -15.10 18.30 -15.51
C VAL A 244 -15.43 18.30 -14.02
N PHE A 245 -15.88 17.16 -13.52
CA PHE A 245 -16.07 16.90 -12.09
C PHE A 245 -14.89 16.12 -11.51
N TRP A 246 -14.51 16.39 -10.28
CA TRP A 246 -13.37 15.76 -9.60
C TRP A 246 -13.85 15.02 -8.35
N GLY A 247 -13.80 13.69 -8.39
CA GLY A 247 -14.18 12.83 -7.27
C GLY A 247 -12.96 12.34 -6.51
N ILE A 248 -12.74 12.84 -5.30
CA ILE A 248 -11.60 12.46 -4.46
C ILE A 248 -12.10 11.52 -3.37
N VAL A 249 -11.81 10.22 -3.55
CA VAL A 249 -12.25 9.16 -2.64
C VAL A 249 -11.13 8.82 -1.67
N GLY A 250 -11.39 9.00 -0.37
CA GLY A 250 -10.45 8.66 0.68
C GLY A 250 -10.44 9.66 1.82
N GLY A 251 -9.73 9.31 2.87
CA GLY A 251 -9.54 10.14 4.06
C GLY A 251 -8.09 10.12 4.51
N GLY A 252 -7.73 10.97 5.42
CA GLY A 252 -6.38 11.03 5.95
C GLY A 252 -6.12 12.27 6.78
N PRO A 253 -4.92 12.40 7.33
CA PRO A 253 -4.60 13.49 8.26
C PRO A 253 -4.65 14.88 7.63
N ASP A 254 -4.52 14.96 6.30
CA ASP A 254 -4.47 16.24 5.56
C ASP A 254 -5.81 16.63 4.90
N LEU A 255 -6.87 15.83 5.11
CA LEU A 255 -8.15 16.02 4.46
C LEU A 255 -8.74 17.42 4.69
N GLU A 256 -8.75 17.90 5.93
CA GLU A 256 -9.34 19.20 6.26
C GLU A 256 -8.52 20.35 5.68
N ARG A 257 -7.19 20.23 5.63
CA ARG A 257 -6.32 21.21 4.96
C ARG A 257 -6.62 21.26 3.46
N MET A 258 -6.81 20.11 2.81
CA MET A 258 -7.12 20.05 1.39
C MET A 258 -8.50 20.58 1.05
N LYS A 259 -9.51 20.34 1.90
CA LYS A 259 -10.83 20.97 1.74
C LYS A 259 -10.75 22.49 1.84
N LYS A 260 -10.00 23.00 2.82
CA LYS A 260 -9.80 24.44 2.96
C LYS A 260 -9.11 25.04 1.74
N LEU A 261 -8.05 24.39 1.23
CA LEU A 261 -7.35 24.81 0.02
C LEU A 261 -8.27 24.79 -1.20
N CYS A 262 -9.11 23.76 -1.34
CA CYS A 262 -10.12 23.64 -2.39
C CYS A 262 -11.06 24.85 -2.38
N HIS A 263 -11.57 25.23 -1.20
CA HIS A 263 -12.43 26.40 -1.01
C HIS A 263 -11.72 27.71 -1.36
N GLU A 264 -10.49 27.91 -0.87
CA GLU A 264 -9.66 29.08 -1.18
C GLU A 264 -9.36 29.22 -2.68
N MET A 265 -9.28 28.10 -3.40
CA MET A 265 -9.10 28.06 -4.86
C MET A 265 -10.41 28.22 -5.65
N GLY A 266 -11.57 28.26 -4.98
CA GLY A 266 -12.87 28.38 -5.60
C GLY A 266 -13.30 27.16 -6.41
N LEU A 267 -13.03 25.94 -5.88
CA LEU A 267 -13.27 24.68 -6.59
C LEU A 267 -14.45 23.86 -6.02
N ASP A 268 -15.16 24.36 -5.02
CA ASP A 268 -16.24 23.64 -4.31
C ASP A 268 -17.38 23.16 -5.23
N ASP A 269 -17.59 23.82 -6.34
CA ASP A 269 -18.60 23.49 -7.34
C ASP A 269 -18.23 22.30 -8.23
N ILE A 270 -16.95 21.96 -8.34
CA ILE A 270 -16.46 20.90 -9.22
C ILE A 270 -15.68 19.80 -8.50
N VAL A 271 -15.25 20.00 -7.26
CA VAL A 271 -14.46 19.01 -6.49
C VAL A 271 -15.28 18.48 -5.32
N GLU A 272 -15.28 17.16 -5.14
CA GLU A 272 -15.85 16.51 -3.98
C GLU A 272 -14.83 15.66 -3.26
N PHE A 273 -14.68 15.87 -1.96
CA PHE A 273 -13.98 14.97 -1.04
C PHE A 273 -14.99 14.07 -0.34
N THR A 274 -15.05 12.80 -0.72
CA THR A 274 -16.05 11.88 -0.14
C THR A 274 -15.71 11.45 1.29
N GLY A 275 -14.47 11.67 1.72
CA GLY A 275 -13.94 10.97 2.89
C GLY A 275 -13.82 9.46 2.61
N ARG A 276 -13.64 8.68 3.68
CA ARG A 276 -13.64 7.23 3.58
C ARG A 276 -15.05 6.72 3.36
N VAL A 277 -15.22 5.87 2.35
CA VAL A 277 -16.51 5.30 1.96
C VAL A 277 -16.46 3.77 1.92
N PRO A 278 -17.62 3.08 1.98
CA PRO A 278 -17.71 1.64 1.73
C PRO A 278 -17.25 1.27 0.30
N ASP A 279 -16.77 0.02 0.13
CA ASP A 279 -16.25 -0.47 -1.14
C ASP A 279 -17.19 -0.26 -2.33
N GLN A 280 -18.51 -0.44 -2.15
CA GLN A 280 -19.45 -0.22 -3.25
C GLN A 280 -19.45 1.23 -3.73
N LYS A 281 -19.45 2.20 -2.82
CA LYS A 281 -19.41 3.62 -3.19
C LYS A 281 -18.07 3.99 -3.84
N LEU A 282 -16.97 3.41 -3.37
CA LEU A 282 -15.65 3.55 -3.99
C LEU A 282 -15.69 3.06 -5.45
N LEU A 283 -16.25 1.86 -5.68
CA LEU A 283 -16.38 1.28 -7.03
C LEU A 283 -17.28 2.14 -7.92
N ASP A 284 -18.38 2.69 -7.38
CA ASP A 284 -19.27 3.58 -8.11
C ASP A 284 -18.51 4.82 -8.65
N TYR A 285 -17.68 5.47 -7.80
CA TYR A 285 -16.87 6.62 -8.20
C TYR A 285 -15.81 6.25 -9.25
N LEU A 286 -15.05 5.21 -9.00
CA LEU A 286 -13.97 4.81 -9.92
C LEU A 286 -14.52 4.29 -11.26
N ASN A 287 -15.62 3.53 -11.26
CA ASN A 287 -16.25 3.10 -12.51
C ASN A 287 -16.84 4.27 -13.29
N THR A 288 -17.25 5.35 -12.63
CA THR A 288 -17.79 6.55 -13.27
C THR A 288 -16.71 7.48 -13.81
N ALA A 289 -15.50 7.45 -13.24
CA ALA A 289 -14.39 8.26 -13.71
C ALA A 289 -14.02 7.95 -15.17
N ASP A 290 -13.78 8.99 -15.96
CA ASP A 290 -13.27 8.89 -17.33
C ASP A 290 -11.75 8.76 -17.36
N VAL A 291 -11.08 9.41 -16.39
CA VAL A 291 -9.63 9.35 -16.17
C VAL A 291 -9.38 9.25 -14.68
N CYS A 292 -8.45 8.40 -14.25
CA CYS A 292 -7.97 8.35 -12.88
C CYS A 292 -6.60 9.01 -12.74
N VAL A 293 -6.29 9.53 -11.55
CA VAL A 293 -5.03 10.25 -11.33
C VAL A 293 -4.27 9.69 -10.13
N ASN A 294 -2.96 9.54 -10.30
CA ASN A 294 -2.03 9.37 -9.21
C ASN A 294 -1.13 10.60 -9.13
N CYS A 295 -1.35 11.45 -8.13
CA CYS A 295 -0.65 12.72 -7.98
C CYS A 295 0.44 12.68 -6.90
N ASP A 296 0.88 11.49 -6.48
CA ASP A 296 1.94 11.33 -5.49
C ASP A 296 3.19 12.09 -5.96
N GLU A 297 3.66 13.02 -5.13
CA GLU A 297 4.77 13.90 -5.51
C GLU A 297 6.08 13.12 -5.72
N TYR A 298 6.92 13.60 -6.62
CA TYR A 298 8.27 13.05 -6.78
C TYR A 298 9.11 13.36 -5.55
N ASN A 299 9.50 12.31 -4.85
CA ASN A 299 10.49 12.30 -3.77
C ASN A 299 11.13 10.91 -3.67
N ALA A 300 12.17 10.78 -2.84
CA ALA A 300 12.95 9.53 -2.72
C ALA A 300 12.14 8.31 -2.28
N MET A 301 11.02 8.51 -1.56
CA MET A 301 10.11 7.46 -1.13
C MET A 301 9.15 7.08 -2.26
N ASN A 302 8.42 8.05 -2.79
CA ASN A 302 7.37 7.79 -3.78
C ASN A 302 7.93 7.24 -5.09
N ASP A 303 9.11 7.68 -5.53
CA ASP A 303 9.77 7.18 -6.73
C ASP A 303 10.04 5.67 -6.69
N LYS A 304 10.31 5.13 -5.49
CA LYS A 304 10.60 3.71 -5.25
C LYS A 304 9.39 2.90 -4.83
N SER A 305 8.25 3.53 -4.56
CA SER A 305 7.07 2.87 -3.99
C SER A 305 6.07 2.46 -5.05
N THR A 306 5.54 1.24 -4.94
CA THR A 306 4.42 0.78 -5.77
C THR A 306 3.11 1.30 -5.21
N MET A 307 2.40 2.11 -5.99
CA MET A 307 1.12 2.68 -5.58
C MET A 307 -0.04 1.75 -5.90
N ASN A 308 -0.66 1.18 -4.87
CA ASN A 308 -1.77 0.22 -5.02
C ASN A 308 -2.94 0.81 -5.83
N LYS A 309 -3.23 2.11 -5.66
CA LYS A 309 -4.28 2.82 -6.42
C LYS A 309 -4.09 2.71 -7.94
N VAL A 310 -2.85 2.74 -8.43
CA VAL A 310 -2.53 2.58 -9.86
C VAL A 310 -2.99 1.20 -10.35
N LEU A 311 -2.69 0.14 -9.61
CA LEU A 311 -3.12 -1.22 -9.94
C LEU A 311 -4.64 -1.38 -9.83
N GLU A 312 -5.31 -0.70 -8.90
CA GLU A 312 -6.76 -0.70 -8.75
C GLU A 312 -7.45 0.02 -9.92
N TYR A 313 -6.91 1.15 -10.41
CA TYR A 313 -7.41 1.82 -11.62
C TYR A 313 -7.28 0.93 -12.85
N MET A 314 -6.10 0.32 -13.04
CA MET A 314 -5.86 -0.63 -14.13
C MET A 314 -6.81 -1.82 -14.07
N ALA A 315 -7.05 -2.39 -12.87
CA ALA A 315 -8.00 -3.49 -12.67
C ALA A 315 -9.43 -3.13 -13.08
N LEU A 316 -9.82 -1.87 -12.95
CA LEU A 316 -11.12 -1.34 -13.38
C LEU A 316 -11.12 -0.88 -14.85
N GLY A 317 -10.02 -1.07 -15.58
CA GLY A 317 -9.89 -0.64 -16.99
C GLY A 317 -9.90 0.87 -17.15
N LYS A 318 -9.40 1.62 -16.18
CA LYS A 318 -9.33 3.08 -16.23
C LYS A 318 -7.97 3.55 -16.75
N PRO A 319 -7.95 4.45 -17.75
CA PRO A 319 -6.74 5.14 -18.14
C PRO A 319 -6.32 6.09 -17.02
N LEU A 320 -5.02 6.32 -16.88
CA LEU A 320 -4.55 7.16 -15.79
C LEU A 320 -3.54 8.22 -16.25
N VAL A 321 -3.39 9.24 -15.40
CA VAL A 321 -2.33 10.24 -15.46
C VAL A 321 -1.59 10.21 -14.13
N GLN A 322 -0.26 10.22 -14.17
CA GLN A 322 0.57 10.28 -12.98
C GLN A 322 1.87 11.03 -13.24
N PHE A 323 2.56 11.46 -12.19
CA PHE A 323 3.93 11.91 -12.33
C PHE A 323 4.83 10.75 -12.76
N ASP A 324 5.94 11.06 -13.46
CA ASP A 324 6.87 10.08 -13.99
C ASP A 324 7.75 9.48 -12.89
N LEU A 325 7.17 8.59 -12.08
CA LEU A 325 7.85 7.88 -11.01
C LEU A 325 8.31 6.50 -11.50
N THR A 326 9.49 6.05 -11.05
CA THR A 326 10.12 4.78 -11.46
C THR A 326 9.18 3.58 -11.32
N GLU A 327 8.61 3.36 -10.14
CA GLU A 327 7.71 2.21 -9.92
C GLU A 327 6.29 2.44 -10.48
N GLY A 328 5.86 3.70 -10.62
CA GLY A 328 4.63 4.06 -11.32
C GLY A 328 4.71 3.72 -12.80
N ARG A 329 5.83 4.04 -13.46
CA ARG A 329 6.11 3.71 -14.85
C ARG A 329 6.21 2.20 -15.07
N TYR A 330 6.88 1.47 -14.17
CA TYR A 330 6.93 0.02 -14.23
C TYR A 330 5.52 -0.60 -14.14
N SER A 331 4.70 -0.12 -13.22
CA SER A 331 3.37 -0.66 -12.98
C SER A 331 2.40 -0.38 -14.13
N ALA A 332 2.30 0.86 -14.57
CA ALA A 332 1.26 1.28 -15.51
C ALA A 332 1.66 1.16 -16.98
N GLN A 333 2.94 1.35 -17.34
CA GLN A 333 3.38 1.35 -18.73
C GLN A 333 2.45 2.20 -19.62
N ASP A 334 1.88 1.60 -20.67
CA ASP A 334 0.99 2.30 -21.63
C ASP A 334 -0.44 2.50 -21.09
N ALA A 335 -0.76 2.08 -19.87
CA ALA A 335 -2.02 2.43 -19.22
C ALA A 335 -2.03 3.87 -18.70
N SER A 336 -0.88 4.55 -18.66
CA SER A 336 -0.71 5.91 -18.10
C SER A 336 -0.10 6.89 -19.08
N LEU A 337 -0.55 8.15 -19.01
CA LEU A 337 0.27 9.28 -19.41
C LEU A 337 1.09 9.75 -18.21
N TYR A 338 2.30 10.23 -18.50
CA TYR A 338 3.26 10.63 -17.48
C TYR A 338 3.50 12.13 -17.57
N ALA A 339 3.19 12.84 -16.49
CA ALA A 339 3.47 14.26 -16.35
C ALA A 339 4.87 14.48 -15.77
N GLU A 340 5.45 15.64 -16.04
CA GLU A 340 6.71 16.06 -15.43
C GLU A 340 6.59 16.10 -13.90
N HIS A 341 7.68 15.81 -13.22
CA HIS A 341 7.72 15.73 -11.76
C HIS A 341 7.18 17.01 -11.11
N ASN A 342 6.14 16.86 -10.31
CA ASN A 342 5.55 17.93 -9.52
C ASN A 342 5.02 19.14 -10.35
N ASP A 343 4.78 18.94 -11.66
CA ASP A 343 4.16 19.96 -12.53
C ASP A 343 2.65 19.70 -12.67
N ALA A 344 1.86 20.45 -11.92
CA ALA A 344 0.40 20.40 -11.98
C ALA A 344 -0.17 20.84 -13.34
N ASN A 345 0.51 21.74 -14.05
CA ASN A 345 0.05 22.21 -15.36
C ASN A 345 0.28 21.14 -16.42
N ASP A 346 1.41 20.42 -16.36
CA ASP A 346 1.63 19.29 -17.26
C ASP A 346 0.65 18.16 -16.98
N MET A 347 0.40 17.86 -15.70
CA MET A 347 -0.64 16.91 -15.31
C MET A 347 -2.01 17.31 -15.87
N ALA A 348 -2.40 18.57 -15.80
CA ALA A 348 -3.64 19.08 -16.38
C ALA A 348 -3.69 18.88 -17.90
N ARG A 349 -2.61 19.18 -18.63
CA ARG A 349 -2.51 18.96 -20.09
C ARG A 349 -2.67 17.47 -20.44
N LYS A 350 -2.05 16.55 -19.68
CA LYS A 350 -2.19 15.11 -19.89
C LYS A 350 -3.61 14.62 -19.61
N ILE A 351 -4.29 15.18 -18.60
CA ILE A 351 -5.71 14.88 -18.32
C ILE A 351 -6.57 15.33 -19.50
N LEU A 352 -6.41 16.55 -19.99
CA LEU A 352 -7.16 17.08 -21.15
C LEU A 352 -6.92 16.23 -22.40
N GLU A 353 -5.68 15.83 -22.68
CA GLU A 353 -5.35 14.92 -23.79
C GLU A 353 -6.18 13.64 -23.76
N LEU A 354 -6.39 13.07 -22.57
CA LEU A 354 -7.25 11.89 -22.41
C LEU A 354 -8.72 12.22 -22.49
N LEU A 355 -9.18 13.33 -21.92
CA LEU A 355 -10.59 13.71 -21.97
C LEU A 355 -11.06 13.99 -23.41
N ASP A 356 -10.19 14.54 -24.25
CA ASP A 356 -10.47 14.84 -25.66
C ASP A 356 -10.32 13.61 -26.58
N ASN A 357 -9.72 12.51 -26.10
CA ASN A 357 -9.49 11.34 -26.94
C ASN A 357 -10.11 10.05 -26.36
N PRO A 358 -11.39 9.77 -26.66
CA PRO A 358 -12.10 8.59 -26.16
C PRO A 358 -11.48 7.27 -26.59
N GLU A 359 -10.94 7.18 -27.82
CA GLU A 359 -10.30 5.96 -28.32
C GLU A 359 -9.02 5.65 -27.52
N LYS A 360 -8.22 6.67 -27.23
CA LYS A 360 -7.01 6.53 -26.42
C LYS A 360 -7.37 6.11 -25.00
N ARG A 361 -8.41 6.71 -24.38
CA ARG A 361 -8.88 6.29 -23.07
C ARG A 361 -9.26 4.81 -23.03
N LYS A 362 -10.02 4.37 -24.02
CA LYS A 362 -10.45 2.97 -24.14
C LYS A 362 -9.25 2.03 -24.25
N TRP A 363 -8.37 2.31 -25.18
CA TRP A 363 -7.19 1.49 -25.43
C TRP A 363 -6.28 1.39 -24.18
N MET A 364 -5.99 2.52 -23.53
CA MET A 364 -5.16 2.55 -22.33
C MET A 364 -5.81 1.79 -21.17
N GLY A 365 -7.12 1.92 -21.00
CA GLY A 365 -7.87 1.17 -19.99
C GLY A 365 -7.82 -0.34 -20.23
N GLU A 366 -8.05 -0.77 -21.47
CA GLU A 366 -7.95 -2.19 -21.87
C GLU A 366 -6.53 -2.73 -21.67
N TYR A 367 -5.50 -1.97 -22.05
CA TYR A 367 -4.11 -2.32 -21.84
C TYR A 367 -3.81 -2.55 -20.35
N GLY A 368 -4.17 -1.59 -19.50
CA GLY A 368 -3.96 -1.67 -18.06
C GLY A 368 -4.66 -2.88 -17.44
N ARG A 369 -5.92 -3.12 -17.79
CA ARG A 369 -6.66 -4.26 -17.29
C ARG A 369 -6.05 -5.60 -17.71
N ASN A 370 -5.66 -5.73 -18.98
CA ASN A 370 -5.01 -6.95 -19.49
C ASN A 370 -3.69 -7.22 -18.75
N ARG A 371 -2.92 -6.17 -18.45
CA ARG A 371 -1.69 -6.29 -17.70
C ARG A 371 -1.95 -6.77 -16.26
N VAL A 372 -3.00 -6.28 -15.60
CA VAL A 372 -3.39 -6.79 -14.26
C VAL A 372 -3.83 -8.25 -14.34
N ILE A 373 -4.68 -8.60 -15.31
CA ILE A 373 -5.19 -9.96 -15.48
C ILE A 373 -4.05 -10.95 -15.74
N ASN A 374 -3.04 -10.58 -16.54
CA ASN A 374 -2.03 -11.53 -17.01
C ASN A 374 -0.73 -11.50 -16.22
N GLU A 375 -0.43 -10.41 -15.47
CA GLU A 375 0.89 -10.23 -14.85
C GLU A 375 0.84 -9.75 -13.39
N LEU A 376 0.02 -8.72 -13.08
CA LEU A 376 0.12 -7.96 -11.84
C LEU A 376 -0.97 -8.32 -10.80
N GLY A 377 -1.97 -9.10 -11.17
CA GLY A 377 -3.00 -9.55 -10.24
C GLY A 377 -2.44 -10.49 -9.17
N TRP A 378 -3.14 -10.60 -8.04
CA TRP A 378 -2.69 -11.41 -6.91
C TRP A 378 -2.40 -12.88 -7.28
N GLU A 379 -3.15 -13.45 -8.21
CA GLU A 379 -2.96 -14.83 -8.69
C GLU A 379 -1.56 -15.06 -9.31
N HIS A 380 -0.95 -14.01 -9.85
CA HIS A 380 0.39 -14.06 -10.41
C HIS A 380 1.44 -13.69 -9.36
N THR A 381 1.23 -12.62 -8.62
CA THR A 381 2.21 -12.09 -7.67
C THR A 381 2.37 -12.99 -6.45
N SER A 382 1.30 -13.68 -6.01
CA SER A 382 1.34 -14.64 -4.91
C SER A 382 2.24 -15.85 -5.13
N LYS A 383 2.63 -16.14 -6.38
CA LYS A 383 3.59 -17.23 -6.68
C LYS A 383 4.93 -17.00 -5.99
N ALA A 384 5.38 -15.75 -5.90
CA ALA A 384 6.62 -15.41 -5.20
C ALA A 384 6.53 -15.70 -3.69
N LEU A 385 5.35 -15.52 -3.07
CA LEU A 385 5.10 -15.88 -1.67
C LEU A 385 5.28 -17.39 -1.46
N LEU A 386 4.65 -18.19 -2.30
CA LEU A 386 4.71 -19.66 -2.22
C LEU A 386 6.12 -20.17 -2.51
N GLU A 387 6.80 -19.61 -3.51
CA GLU A 387 8.18 -19.96 -3.87
C GLU A 387 9.14 -19.71 -2.70
N GLY A 388 9.07 -18.54 -2.06
CA GLY A 388 9.91 -18.21 -0.91
C GLY A 388 9.71 -19.19 0.24
N TYR A 389 8.47 -19.51 0.59
CA TYR A 389 8.16 -20.47 1.65
C TYR A 389 8.49 -21.91 1.27
N ASP A 390 8.27 -22.33 0.05
CA ASP A 390 8.65 -23.68 -0.39
C ASP A 390 10.17 -23.87 -0.37
N LYS A 391 10.94 -22.88 -0.84
CA LYS A 391 12.42 -22.90 -0.72
C LYS A 391 12.84 -23.01 0.74
N TYR A 392 12.25 -22.22 1.63
CA TYR A 392 12.54 -22.20 3.05
C TYR A 392 12.25 -23.54 3.72
N PHE A 393 11.04 -24.08 3.55
CA PHE A 393 10.65 -25.32 4.22
C PHE A 393 11.38 -26.54 3.67
N ARG A 394 11.67 -26.60 2.35
CA ARG A 394 12.54 -27.64 1.77
C ARG A 394 13.93 -27.62 2.38
N SER A 395 14.52 -26.45 2.62
CA SER A 395 15.85 -26.33 3.28
C SER A 395 15.85 -26.84 4.70
N ARG A 396 14.68 -26.93 5.36
CA ARG A 396 14.48 -27.50 6.71
C ARG A 396 14.05 -28.98 6.72
N GLY A 397 13.92 -29.62 5.56
CA GLY A 397 13.45 -31.00 5.45
C GLY A 397 11.95 -31.16 5.71
N LYS A 398 11.17 -30.12 5.47
CA LYS A 398 9.71 -30.09 5.69
C LYS A 398 8.94 -29.92 4.38
#